data_ea26d89ff6141136e0b556f463c9e8a3
#
_entry.id   ea26d89ff6141136e0b556f463c9e8a3
#
_cell.length_a   1.000
_cell.length_b   1.000
_cell.length_c   1.000
_cell.angle_alpha   90.00
_cell.angle_beta   90.00
_cell.angle_gamma   90.00
#
_symmetry.space_group_name_H-M   'P 1'
#
loop_
_entity.id
_entity.type
_entity.pdbx_description
1 polymer ?
#
loop_
_entity_poly.entity_id
_entity_poly.type
_entity_poly.pdbx_seq_one_letter_code
_entity_poly.pdbx_strand_id
1 'polypeptide(L)'
;EHNTQMTLLAGENKLPDVFWLEQATAKEFAQNGYLSDLTDALDQYGINDSLLPGLVHSCTVDGKDVGMPSEVMMVGFYYNKDLFQQAGIEEVPVTYEEFLDVVDKLNAAGITPLTVGAQDNYSIWAFETMLARYGFFEKLDGLKDGSISWNNEDFIHYFEKVEEMREKGTFTKDISNIGYFEAKEQFLGGNAAMFNSGAWDIGDFEGSDMASKIGFFWGPTFSDSQYEQQIGIKASGGVYVVSSKAAEDPALLDAIMQFWQFYYGEEGTRIIAEDTAALPCSTYNGQIDESQHPVLSTMITALNDDWKAVTEPFNSLSSNVAYGYFDATFGVMTGVYTPEQAADYVENLQSAER
;
A
#
# COMPACT_ATOMS: atom_id res chain seq x y z
N GLU A 1 -13.32 8.28 6.99
CA GLU A 1 -14.54 9.08 6.65
C GLU A 1 -15.27 8.53 5.42
N HIS A 2 -14.60 8.22 4.30
CA HIS A 2 -15.24 7.73 3.07
C HIS A 2 -16.02 6.42 3.29
N ASN A 3 -15.40 5.38 3.86
CA ASN A 3 -16.06 4.10 4.13
C ASN A 3 -17.27 4.25 5.05
N THR A 4 -17.16 5.10 6.09
CA THR A 4 -18.29 5.41 6.99
C THR A 4 -19.44 6.06 6.24
N GLN A 5 -19.13 6.98 5.32
CA GLN A 5 -20.15 7.63 4.50
C GLN A 5 -20.83 6.62 3.57
N MET A 6 -20.07 5.74 2.91
CA MET A 6 -20.64 4.70 2.04
C MET A 6 -21.53 3.74 2.83
N THR A 7 -21.13 3.35 4.04
CA THR A 7 -21.96 2.51 4.92
C THR A 7 -23.30 3.18 5.28
N LEU A 8 -23.30 4.46 5.59
CA LEU A 8 -24.54 5.21 5.85
C LEU A 8 -25.44 5.26 4.61
N LEU A 9 -24.87 5.56 3.43
CA LEU A 9 -25.60 5.59 2.17
C LEU A 9 -26.15 4.21 1.78
N ALA A 10 -25.43 3.11 2.07
CA ALA A 10 -25.91 1.75 1.87
C ALA A 10 -27.17 1.48 2.71
N GLY A 11 -27.15 1.84 4.00
CA GLY A 11 -28.30 1.71 4.90
C GLY A 11 -29.52 2.54 4.46
N GLU A 12 -29.30 3.64 3.75
CA GLU A 12 -30.37 4.50 3.21
C GLU A 12 -30.81 4.14 1.78
N ASN A 13 -30.20 3.13 1.15
CA ASN A 13 -30.39 2.76 -0.24
C ASN A 13 -30.11 3.92 -1.23
N LYS A 14 -29.03 4.68 -0.96
CA LYS A 14 -28.60 5.89 -1.69
C LYS A 14 -27.14 5.79 -2.17
N LEU A 15 -26.61 4.58 -2.32
CA LEU A 15 -25.26 4.40 -2.89
C LEU A 15 -25.20 5.03 -4.29
N PRO A 16 -24.04 5.63 -4.65
CA PRO A 16 -23.78 6.01 -6.04
C PRO A 16 -23.86 4.81 -6.98
N ASP A 17 -24.01 5.04 -8.26
CA ASP A 17 -24.05 3.98 -9.27
C ASP A 17 -22.70 3.26 -9.34
N VAL A 18 -21.60 4.06 -9.41
CA VAL A 18 -20.20 3.61 -9.34
C VAL A 18 -19.50 4.38 -8.24
N PHE A 19 -18.72 3.70 -7.41
CA PHE A 19 -17.96 4.34 -6.33
C PHE A 19 -16.72 3.52 -5.97
N TRP A 20 -15.80 4.13 -5.23
CA TRP A 20 -14.59 3.49 -4.76
C TRP A 20 -14.77 2.90 -3.36
N LEU A 21 -14.17 1.75 -3.11
CA LEU A 21 -14.05 1.14 -1.78
C LEU A 21 -12.66 0.51 -1.60
N GLU A 22 -12.21 0.42 -0.36
CA GLU A 22 -11.16 -0.53 0.00
C GLU A 22 -11.65 -1.96 -0.19
N GLN A 23 -10.77 -2.89 -0.57
CA GLN A 23 -11.15 -4.27 -0.89
C GLN A 23 -11.89 -4.98 0.25
N ALA A 24 -11.45 -4.80 1.51
CA ALA A 24 -12.11 -5.39 2.67
C ALA A 24 -13.57 -4.91 2.79
N THR A 25 -13.78 -3.60 2.67
CA THR A 25 -15.13 -3.00 2.69
C THR A 25 -15.98 -3.44 1.49
N ALA A 26 -15.39 -3.57 0.30
CA ALA A 26 -16.09 -4.07 -0.88
C ALA A 26 -16.59 -5.52 -0.69
N LYS A 27 -15.78 -6.37 -0.07
CA LYS A 27 -16.19 -7.75 0.28
C LYS A 27 -17.37 -7.76 1.26
N GLU A 28 -17.33 -6.94 2.30
CA GLU A 28 -18.44 -6.81 3.24
C GLU A 28 -19.72 -6.29 2.56
N PHE A 29 -19.59 -5.30 1.68
CA PHE A 29 -20.72 -4.76 0.92
C PHE A 29 -21.33 -5.79 -0.03
N ALA A 30 -20.50 -6.59 -0.71
CA ALA A 30 -20.95 -7.67 -1.56
C ALA A 30 -21.71 -8.75 -0.79
N GLN A 31 -21.19 -9.18 0.36
CA GLN A 31 -21.84 -10.17 1.26
C GLN A 31 -23.19 -9.67 1.80
N ASN A 32 -23.35 -8.36 1.95
CA ASN A 32 -24.62 -7.74 2.36
C ASN A 32 -25.55 -7.40 1.20
N GLY A 33 -25.18 -7.75 -0.06
CA GLY A 33 -26.02 -7.55 -1.24
C GLY A 33 -26.10 -6.11 -1.75
N TYR A 34 -25.17 -5.25 -1.36
CA TYR A 34 -25.12 -3.85 -1.80
C TYR A 34 -24.44 -3.69 -3.17
N LEU A 35 -23.64 -4.68 -3.59
CA LEU A 35 -22.90 -4.64 -4.85
C LEU A 35 -23.42 -5.64 -5.87
N SER A 36 -23.16 -5.36 -7.14
CA SER A 36 -23.52 -6.21 -8.26
C SER A 36 -22.45 -7.27 -8.54
N ASP A 37 -22.90 -8.44 -8.99
CA ASP A 37 -22.08 -9.40 -9.68
C ASP A 37 -21.78 -8.88 -11.09
N LEU A 38 -20.53 -8.66 -11.39
CA LEU A 38 -20.05 -8.08 -12.64
C LEU A 38 -19.41 -9.11 -13.57
N THR A 39 -19.28 -10.36 -13.13
CA THR A 39 -18.51 -11.43 -13.80
C THR A 39 -18.87 -11.53 -15.28
N ASP A 40 -20.15 -11.78 -15.58
CA ASP A 40 -20.62 -11.96 -16.96
C ASP A 40 -20.45 -10.69 -17.80
N ALA A 41 -20.65 -9.50 -17.20
CA ALA A 41 -20.51 -8.23 -17.89
C ALA A 41 -19.04 -7.93 -18.22
N LEU A 42 -18.11 -8.16 -17.30
CA LEU A 42 -16.68 -7.97 -17.52
C LEU A 42 -16.16 -8.90 -18.63
N ASP A 43 -16.59 -10.14 -18.65
CA ASP A 43 -16.26 -11.12 -19.69
C ASP A 43 -16.83 -10.70 -21.05
N GLN A 44 -18.11 -10.27 -21.10
CA GLN A 44 -18.75 -9.83 -22.34
C GLN A 44 -18.03 -8.66 -22.99
N TYR A 45 -17.49 -7.72 -22.20
CA TYR A 45 -16.77 -6.55 -22.70
C TYR A 45 -15.26 -6.76 -22.84
N GLY A 46 -14.73 -7.94 -22.42
CA GLY A 46 -13.31 -8.28 -22.50
C GLY A 46 -12.41 -7.37 -21.64
N ILE A 47 -12.94 -6.81 -20.54
CA ILE A 47 -12.22 -5.82 -19.73
C ILE A 47 -11.06 -6.48 -19.00
N ASN A 48 -11.25 -7.68 -18.47
CA ASN A 48 -10.22 -8.43 -17.74
C ASN A 48 -8.97 -8.74 -18.61
N ASP A 49 -9.14 -8.86 -19.94
CA ASP A 49 -8.03 -9.13 -20.87
C ASP A 49 -7.01 -7.98 -20.96
N SER A 50 -7.43 -6.76 -20.60
CA SER A 50 -6.58 -5.58 -20.61
C SER A 50 -5.75 -5.40 -19.34
N LEU A 51 -6.16 -6.02 -18.23
CA LEU A 51 -5.54 -5.81 -16.92
C LEU A 51 -4.15 -6.45 -16.82
N LEU A 52 -3.34 -5.91 -15.90
CA LEU A 52 -2.12 -6.58 -15.45
C LEU A 52 -2.48 -7.93 -14.81
N PRO A 53 -1.73 -9.02 -15.07
CA PRO A 53 -2.11 -10.36 -14.61
C PRO A 53 -2.36 -10.48 -13.11
N GLY A 54 -1.64 -9.71 -12.28
CA GLY A 54 -1.83 -9.67 -10.82
C GLY A 54 -3.08 -8.92 -10.35
N LEU A 55 -3.79 -8.23 -11.26
CA LEU A 55 -4.97 -7.42 -10.93
C LEU A 55 -6.28 -8.02 -11.46
N VAL A 56 -6.19 -9.05 -12.29
CA VAL A 56 -7.37 -9.79 -12.77
C VAL A 56 -8.03 -10.46 -11.56
N HIS A 57 -9.36 -10.36 -11.48
CA HIS A 57 -10.14 -10.88 -10.34
C HIS A 57 -9.72 -10.32 -8.97
N SER A 58 -9.22 -9.09 -8.94
CA SER A 58 -8.71 -8.46 -7.72
C SER A 58 -9.76 -8.28 -6.60
N CYS A 59 -11.04 -8.26 -6.94
CA CYS A 59 -12.12 -8.19 -5.96
C CYS A 59 -13.20 -9.24 -6.24
N THR A 60 -12.90 -10.48 -5.85
CA THR A 60 -13.80 -11.62 -6.01
C THR A 60 -14.38 -12.04 -4.65
N VAL A 61 -15.70 -12.20 -4.59
CA VAL A 61 -16.43 -12.69 -3.41
C VAL A 61 -17.32 -13.83 -3.82
N ASP A 62 -17.17 -14.98 -3.18
CA ASP A 62 -17.92 -16.21 -3.49
C ASP A 62 -17.89 -16.61 -4.98
N GLY A 63 -16.73 -16.39 -5.63
CA GLY A 63 -16.51 -16.70 -7.05
C GLY A 63 -17.10 -15.68 -8.02
N LYS A 64 -17.52 -14.52 -7.57
CA LYS A 64 -18.10 -13.44 -8.36
C LYS A 64 -17.20 -12.19 -8.29
N ASP A 65 -16.94 -11.59 -9.43
CA ASP A 65 -16.26 -10.32 -9.50
C ASP A 65 -17.23 -9.19 -9.12
N VAL A 66 -16.90 -8.46 -8.06
CA VAL A 66 -17.75 -7.38 -7.52
C VAL A 66 -17.11 -6.00 -7.63
N GLY A 67 -15.90 -5.92 -8.18
CA GLY A 67 -15.19 -4.66 -8.37
C GLY A 67 -14.03 -4.78 -9.33
N MET A 68 -13.59 -3.62 -9.83
CA MET A 68 -12.45 -3.44 -10.72
C MET A 68 -11.33 -2.70 -10.01
N PRO A 69 -10.05 -3.03 -10.26
CA PRO A 69 -8.93 -2.37 -9.59
C PRO A 69 -8.91 -0.86 -9.92
N SER A 70 -8.83 -0.01 -8.90
CA SER A 70 -8.75 1.44 -9.09
C SER A 70 -7.31 1.92 -9.32
N GLU A 71 -6.35 1.19 -8.78
CA GLU A 71 -4.93 1.53 -8.81
C GLU A 71 -4.04 0.30 -8.63
N VAL A 72 -2.80 0.41 -9.08
CA VAL A 72 -1.73 -0.53 -8.72
C VAL A 72 -1.16 -0.08 -7.38
N MET A 73 -1.35 -0.91 -6.35
CA MET A 73 -0.73 -0.70 -5.06
C MET A 73 0.74 -1.14 -5.12
N MET A 74 1.63 -0.19 -4.95
CA MET A 74 3.06 -0.42 -4.72
C MET A 74 3.47 0.42 -3.52
N VAL A 75 4.08 -0.19 -2.52
CA VAL A 75 4.50 0.51 -1.31
C VAL A 75 5.95 0.19 -0.97
N GLY A 76 6.67 1.21 -0.51
CA GLY A 76 8.08 1.09 -0.17
C GLY A 76 8.63 2.40 0.36
N PHE A 77 9.92 2.61 0.17
CA PHE A 77 10.59 3.83 0.61
C PHE A 77 10.96 4.67 -0.60
N TYR A 78 10.43 5.88 -0.66
CA TYR A 78 10.97 6.93 -1.52
C TYR A 78 12.15 7.59 -0.83
N TYR A 79 13.18 7.95 -1.59
CA TYR A 79 14.37 8.60 -1.05
C TYR A 79 14.83 9.78 -1.89
N ASN A 80 15.48 10.72 -1.24
CA ASN A 80 16.08 11.91 -1.86
C ASN A 80 17.54 11.61 -2.25
N LYS A 81 17.80 11.49 -3.55
CA LYS A 81 19.13 11.21 -4.12
C LYS A 81 20.18 12.23 -3.71
N ASP A 82 19.82 13.52 -3.63
CA ASP A 82 20.75 14.58 -3.24
C ASP A 82 21.19 14.45 -1.77
N LEU A 83 20.24 14.15 -0.86
CA LEU A 83 20.53 13.94 0.55
C LEU A 83 21.33 12.68 0.80
N PHE A 84 21.07 11.60 0.06
CA PHE A 84 21.90 10.39 0.09
C PHE A 84 23.32 10.71 -0.35
N GLN A 85 23.49 11.40 -1.48
CA GLN A 85 24.82 11.82 -1.96
C GLN A 85 25.54 12.71 -0.96
N GLN A 86 24.84 13.67 -0.33
CA GLN A 86 25.39 14.56 0.71
C GLN A 86 25.91 13.77 1.92
N ALA A 87 25.25 12.68 2.29
CA ALA A 87 25.67 11.78 3.37
C ALA A 87 26.72 10.73 2.93
N GLY A 88 27.17 10.75 1.66
CA GLY A 88 28.12 9.78 1.13
C GLY A 88 27.53 8.38 0.91
N ILE A 89 26.22 8.31 0.62
CA ILE A 89 25.52 7.08 0.30
C ILE A 89 25.41 6.97 -1.23
N GLU A 90 26.04 5.96 -1.80
CA GLU A 90 26.10 5.77 -3.25
C GLU A 90 25.00 4.84 -3.78
N GLU A 91 24.57 3.88 -2.95
CA GLU A 91 23.57 2.86 -3.31
C GLU A 91 22.47 2.78 -2.25
N VAL A 92 21.27 2.39 -2.67
CA VAL A 92 20.16 2.14 -1.75
C VAL A 92 20.40 0.87 -0.93
N PRO A 93 19.96 0.79 0.33
CA PRO A 93 20.15 -0.40 1.15
C PRO A 93 19.27 -1.55 0.66
N VAL A 94 19.82 -2.75 0.64
CA VAL A 94 19.13 -3.99 0.35
C VAL A 94 18.86 -4.81 1.61
N THR A 95 19.84 -4.85 2.53
CA THR A 95 19.73 -5.56 3.81
C THR A 95 19.39 -4.60 4.94
N TYR A 96 18.90 -5.14 6.04
CA TYR A 96 18.59 -4.35 7.23
C TYR A 96 19.84 -3.70 7.84
N GLU A 97 20.96 -4.42 7.81
CA GLU A 97 22.24 -3.90 8.27
C GLU A 97 22.71 -2.70 7.42
N GLU A 98 22.54 -2.78 6.09
CA GLU A 98 22.82 -1.65 5.20
C GLU A 98 21.85 -0.47 5.44
N PHE A 99 20.58 -0.78 5.73
CA PHE A 99 19.60 0.26 6.07
C PHE A 99 20.02 1.02 7.34
N LEU A 100 20.48 0.32 8.38
CA LEU A 100 20.98 0.96 9.60
C LEU A 100 22.28 1.75 9.35
N ASP A 101 23.17 1.30 8.46
CA ASP A 101 24.38 2.06 8.05
C ASP A 101 23.97 3.37 7.32
N VAL A 102 22.95 3.31 6.46
CA VAL A 102 22.35 4.52 5.82
C VAL A 102 21.81 5.47 6.87
N VAL A 103 21.07 4.97 7.87
CA VAL A 103 20.55 5.78 8.99
C VAL A 103 21.68 6.45 9.76
N ASP A 104 22.72 5.71 10.10
CA ASP A 104 23.89 6.24 10.83
C ASP A 104 24.61 7.34 10.02
N LYS A 105 24.80 7.15 8.70
CA LYS A 105 25.41 8.16 7.82
C LYS A 105 24.56 9.42 7.71
N LEU A 106 23.25 9.29 7.55
CA LEU A 106 22.33 10.43 7.48
C LEU A 106 22.33 11.22 8.80
N ASN A 107 22.25 10.53 9.94
CA ASN A 107 22.33 11.14 11.26
C ASN A 107 23.66 11.87 11.47
N ALA A 108 24.80 11.28 11.06
CA ALA A 108 26.12 11.89 11.15
C ALA A 108 26.22 13.16 10.27
N ALA A 109 25.51 13.21 9.15
CA ALA A 109 25.39 14.39 8.28
C ALA A 109 24.36 15.43 8.80
N GLY A 110 23.67 15.17 9.91
CA GLY A 110 22.62 16.04 10.47
C GLY A 110 21.31 16.02 9.65
N ILE A 111 21.09 14.97 8.87
CA ILE A 111 19.91 14.79 8.02
C ILE A 111 18.96 13.83 8.72
N THR A 112 17.68 14.16 8.81
CA THR A 112 16.64 13.24 9.31
C THR A 112 16.52 12.06 8.36
N PRO A 113 16.71 10.80 8.83
CA PRO A 113 16.69 9.66 7.92
C PRO A 113 15.34 9.38 7.29
N LEU A 114 14.28 9.22 8.09
CA LEU A 114 12.95 8.85 7.63
C LEU A 114 11.89 9.72 8.29
N THR A 115 11.05 10.38 7.49
CA THR A 115 9.87 11.04 8.02
C THR A 115 8.68 10.08 8.07
N VAL A 116 7.99 10.08 9.21
CA VAL A 116 6.80 9.29 9.48
C VAL A 116 5.81 10.15 10.25
N GLY A 117 4.53 10.06 9.93
CA GLY A 117 3.45 10.68 10.70
C GLY A 117 2.64 9.61 11.41
N ALA A 118 2.65 9.62 12.76
CA ALA A 118 1.92 8.65 13.58
C ALA A 118 0.63 9.23 14.20
N GLN A 119 0.21 10.44 13.77
CA GLN A 119 -1.04 11.05 14.20
C GLN A 119 -2.26 10.41 13.50
N ASP A 120 -2.06 9.89 12.31
CA ASP A 120 -3.05 9.13 11.54
C ASP A 120 -2.48 7.76 11.14
N ASN A 121 -3.35 6.85 10.72
CA ASN A 121 -2.97 5.47 10.42
C ASN A 121 -2.44 5.26 8.98
N TYR A 122 -1.93 6.30 8.30
CA TYR A 122 -1.53 6.22 6.90
C TYR A 122 -0.02 6.16 6.64
N SER A 123 0.83 6.19 7.67
CA SER A 123 2.29 6.23 7.51
C SER A 123 2.99 4.88 7.75
N ILE A 124 2.31 3.75 7.54
CA ILE A 124 2.80 2.40 7.90
C ILE A 124 3.18 1.53 6.68
N TRP A 125 2.79 1.91 5.49
CA TRP A 125 2.72 1.04 4.31
C TRP A 125 3.98 0.24 3.99
N ALA A 126 5.17 0.84 4.04
CA ALA A 126 6.43 0.12 3.80
C ALA A 126 6.73 -0.92 4.90
N PHE A 127 6.20 -0.73 6.10
CA PHE A 127 6.36 -1.65 7.24
C PHE A 127 5.52 -2.91 7.08
N GLU A 128 4.45 -2.88 6.28
CA GLU A 128 3.69 -4.08 5.92
C GLU A 128 4.54 -5.06 5.09
N THR A 129 5.38 -4.54 4.20
CA THR A 129 6.34 -5.38 3.46
C THR A 129 7.35 -6.02 4.44
N MET A 130 7.79 -5.29 5.46
CA MET A 130 8.67 -5.84 6.50
C MET A 130 7.96 -6.94 7.30
N LEU A 131 6.70 -6.75 7.73
CA LEU A 131 5.91 -7.78 8.41
C LEU A 131 5.73 -9.02 7.51
N ALA A 132 5.46 -8.83 6.22
CA ALA A 132 5.33 -9.93 5.27
C ALA A 132 6.62 -10.77 5.19
N ARG A 133 7.81 -10.13 5.27
CA ARG A 133 9.12 -10.80 5.31
C ARG A 133 9.39 -11.60 6.59
N TYR A 134 8.59 -11.42 7.64
CA TYR A 134 8.57 -12.24 8.85
C TYR A 134 7.46 -13.31 8.83
N GLY A 135 6.97 -13.68 7.64
CA GLY A 135 6.09 -14.82 7.43
C GLY A 135 4.63 -14.57 7.77
N PHE A 136 4.15 -13.35 7.54
CA PHE A 136 2.74 -13.02 7.78
C PHE A 136 1.80 -13.93 6.99
N PHE A 137 2.05 -14.12 5.69
CA PHE A 137 1.16 -14.90 4.83
C PHE A 137 1.18 -16.40 5.13
N GLU A 138 2.34 -16.93 5.53
CA GLU A 138 2.51 -18.33 5.96
C GLU A 138 1.80 -18.62 7.28
N LYS A 139 1.55 -17.59 8.09
CA LYS A 139 0.89 -17.71 9.40
C LYS A 139 -0.59 -17.30 9.38
N LEU A 140 -1.07 -16.72 8.28
CA LEU A 140 -2.39 -16.07 8.21
C LEU A 140 -3.55 -16.98 8.63
N ASP A 141 -3.58 -18.22 8.16
CA ASP A 141 -4.64 -19.18 8.51
C ASP A 141 -4.58 -19.52 10.02
N GLY A 142 -3.37 -19.71 10.57
CA GLY A 142 -3.19 -19.95 11.99
C GLY A 142 -3.53 -18.76 12.88
N LEU A 143 -3.30 -17.53 12.39
CA LEU A 143 -3.76 -16.31 13.06
C LEU A 143 -5.29 -16.26 13.12
N LYS A 144 -5.96 -16.62 12.03
CA LYS A 144 -7.44 -16.61 11.95
C LYS A 144 -8.09 -17.68 12.83
N ASP A 145 -7.53 -18.90 12.84
CA ASP A 145 -8.11 -20.01 13.62
C ASP A 145 -7.59 -20.10 15.06
N GLY A 146 -6.60 -19.29 15.42
CA GLY A 146 -6.02 -19.24 16.76
C GLY A 146 -4.95 -20.26 17.05
N SER A 147 -4.52 -21.05 16.07
CA SER A 147 -3.40 -22.00 16.24
C SER A 147 -2.04 -21.30 16.26
N ILE A 148 -1.97 -20.07 15.76
CA ILE A 148 -0.81 -19.18 15.85
C ILE A 148 -1.27 -17.85 16.50
N SER A 149 -0.43 -17.34 17.42
CA SER A 149 -0.64 -16.04 18.05
C SER A 149 0.19 -14.96 17.36
N TRP A 150 -0.25 -13.70 17.42
CA TRP A 150 0.58 -12.55 17.09
C TRP A 150 1.80 -12.41 17.99
N ASN A 151 1.72 -12.94 19.21
CA ASN A 151 2.85 -13.03 20.15
C ASN A 151 3.73 -14.25 19.83
N ASN A 152 4.14 -14.43 18.56
CA ASN A 152 5.10 -15.41 18.12
C ASN A 152 6.47 -14.77 17.88
N GLU A 153 7.53 -15.57 17.89
CA GLU A 153 8.92 -15.11 17.79
C GLU A 153 9.17 -14.26 16.53
N ASP A 154 8.63 -14.65 15.37
CA ASP A 154 8.86 -13.91 14.12
C ASP A 154 8.25 -12.50 14.15
N PHE A 155 7.03 -12.34 14.70
CA PHE A 155 6.41 -11.02 14.80
C PHE A 155 7.00 -10.16 15.92
N ILE A 156 7.50 -10.79 17.00
CA ILE A 156 8.30 -10.07 18.00
C ILE A 156 9.58 -9.55 17.34
N HIS A 157 10.30 -10.35 16.55
CA HIS A 157 11.47 -9.91 15.79
C HIS A 157 11.15 -8.73 14.86
N TYR A 158 10.00 -8.76 14.17
CA TYR A 158 9.57 -7.61 13.38
C TYR A 158 9.47 -6.33 14.23
N PHE A 159 8.80 -6.40 15.38
CA PHE A 159 8.67 -5.24 16.26
C PHE A 159 10.02 -4.82 16.89
N GLU A 160 10.92 -5.75 17.18
CA GLU A 160 12.30 -5.45 17.61
C GLU A 160 13.06 -4.66 16.55
N LYS A 161 12.89 -4.96 15.24
CA LYS A 161 13.49 -4.16 14.16
C LYS A 161 12.94 -2.72 14.15
N VAL A 162 11.65 -2.55 14.38
CA VAL A 162 11.05 -1.21 14.48
C VAL A 162 11.58 -0.46 15.72
N GLU A 163 11.75 -1.16 16.84
CA GLU A 163 12.35 -0.58 18.06
C GLU A 163 13.81 -0.18 17.82
N GLU A 164 14.62 -1.03 17.20
CA GLU A 164 16.01 -0.72 16.86
C GLU A 164 16.11 0.49 15.92
N MET A 165 15.21 0.61 14.91
CA MET A 165 15.11 1.80 14.08
C MET A 165 14.86 3.06 14.92
N ARG A 166 13.93 3.01 15.90
CA ARG A 166 13.68 4.12 16.81
C ARG A 166 14.93 4.49 17.60
N GLU A 167 15.60 3.51 18.20
CA GLU A 167 16.79 3.70 19.05
C GLU A 167 17.96 4.27 18.24
N LYS A 168 18.07 3.93 16.96
CA LYS A 168 19.04 4.47 16.01
C LYS A 168 18.69 5.91 15.55
N GLY A 169 17.54 6.45 15.97
CA GLY A 169 17.12 7.79 15.52
C GLY A 169 16.72 7.84 14.05
N THR A 170 16.10 6.78 13.55
CA THR A 170 15.65 6.68 12.17
C THR A 170 14.54 7.68 11.87
N PHE A 171 13.61 7.85 12.81
CA PHE A 171 12.38 8.60 12.58
C PHE A 171 12.55 10.10 12.85
N THR A 172 11.75 10.92 12.16
CA THR A 172 11.63 12.34 12.47
C THR A 172 11.23 12.54 13.94
N LYS A 173 11.58 13.68 14.52
CA LYS A 173 11.17 14.01 15.89
C LYS A 173 9.67 14.30 15.92
N ASP A 174 9.04 13.99 17.06
CA ASP A 174 7.63 14.30 17.32
C ASP A 174 6.64 13.67 16.32
N ILE A 175 6.95 12.46 15.83
CA ILE A 175 6.10 11.73 14.86
C ILE A 175 4.64 11.60 15.33
N SER A 176 4.38 11.58 16.64
CA SER A 176 3.03 11.51 17.22
C SER A 176 2.18 12.77 16.98
N ASN A 177 2.80 13.88 16.58
CA ASN A 177 2.16 15.18 16.40
C ASN A 177 1.97 15.55 14.92
N ILE A 178 2.46 14.74 14.01
CA ILE A 178 2.34 14.95 12.56
C ILE A 178 1.60 13.79 11.92
N GLY A 179 0.79 14.11 10.90
CA GLY A 179 0.11 13.12 10.07
C GLY A 179 0.89 12.81 8.80
N TYR A 180 0.31 11.93 8.00
CA TYR A 180 0.88 11.48 6.73
C TYR A 180 1.24 12.63 5.79
N PHE A 181 0.31 13.58 5.57
CA PHE A 181 0.52 14.69 4.63
C PHE A 181 1.62 15.64 5.10
N GLU A 182 1.73 15.90 6.40
CA GLU A 182 2.81 16.71 6.96
C GLU A 182 4.18 16.01 6.82
N ALA A 183 4.21 14.68 7.01
CA ALA A 183 5.42 13.88 6.76
C ALA A 183 5.82 13.93 5.28
N LYS A 184 4.86 13.84 4.34
CA LYS A 184 5.09 14.01 2.90
C LYS A 184 5.68 15.39 2.58
N GLU A 185 5.13 16.46 3.14
CA GLU A 185 5.66 17.83 2.98
C GLU A 185 7.08 17.98 3.53
N GLN A 186 7.43 17.32 4.64
CA GLN A 186 8.80 17.30 5.15
C GLN A 186 9.77 16.65 4.15
N PHE A 187 9.38 15.55 3.53
CA PHE A 187 10.16 14.87 2.49
C PHE A 187 10.33 15.76 1.25
N LEU A 188 9.25 16.31 0.71
CA LEU A 188 9.26 17.19 -0.46
C LEU A 188 10.03 18.49 -0.20
N GLY A 189 10.01 18.98 1.04
CA GLY A 189 10.81 20.15 1.47
C GLY A 189 12.29 19.84 1.69
N GLY A 190 12.75 18.59 1.50
CA GLY A 190 14.13 18.18 1.72
C GLY A 190 14.55 18.14 3.19
N ASN A 191 13.60 18.06 4.13
CA ASN A 191 13.86 18.00 5.57
C ASN A 191 14.06 16.57 6.09
N ALA A 192 13.78 15.55 5.26
CA ALA A 192 14.05 14.15 5.53
C ALA A 192 14.56 13.46 4.27
N ALA A 193 15.42 12.47 4.44
CA ALA A 193 16.05 11.75 3.34
C ALA A 193 15.14 10.66 2.75
N MET A 194 14.25 10.09 3.55
CA MET A 194 13.32 9.02 3.14
C MET A 194 11.90 9.31 3.61
N PHE A 195 10.94 8.75 2.86
CA PHE A 195 9.52 8.76 3.18
C PHE A 195 8.91 7.42 2.76
N ASN A 196 8.14 6.78 3.63
CA ASN A 196 7.43 5.55 3.28
C ASN A 196 6.05 5.90 2.72
N SER A 197 5.78 5.44 1.51
CA SER A 197 4.55 5.71 0.78
C SER A 197 4.33 4.70 -0.35
N GLY A 198 3.35 4.98 -1.20
CA GLY A 198 2.98 4.14 -2.33
C GLY A 198 2.81 4.89 -3.64
N ALA A 199 2.29 4.16 -4.61
CA ALA A 199 2.13 4.65 -5.98
C ALA A 199 1.14 5.83 -6.11
N TRP A 200 0.25 6.02 -5.14
CA TRP A 200 -0.70 7.14 -5.12
C TRP A 200 -0.05 8.52 -5.01
N ASP A 201 1.21 8.60 -4.55
CA ASP A 201 1.94 9.86 -4.43
C ASP A 201 2.76 10.22 -5.67
N ILE A 202 2.80 9.36 -6.71
CA ILE A 202 3.59 9.63 -7.92
C ILE A 202 3.24 10.98 -8.51
N GLY A 203 1.95 11.30 -8.67
CA GLY A 203 1.50 12.57 -9.24
C GLY A 203 1.95 13.79 -8.45
N ASP A 204 1.91 13.74 -7.12
CA ASP A 204 2.39 14.82 -6.24
C ASP A 204 3.91 14.97 -6.35
N PHE A 205 4.63 13.85 -6.42
CA PHE A 205 6.09 13.85 -6.55
C PHE A 205 6.54 14.36 -7.92
N GLU A 206 5.87 13.96 -9.01
CA GLU A 206 6.13 14.51 -10.35
C GLU A 206 5.87 16.01 -10.44
N GLY A 207 4.84 16.50 -9.75
CA GLY A 207 4.50 17.92 -9.70
C GLY A 207 5.44 18.78 -8.85
N SER A 208 6.40 18.17 -8.15
CA SER A 208 7.32 18.87 -7.24
C SER A 208 8.67 19.22 -7.90
N ASP A 209 9.37 20.21 -7.33
CA ASP A 209 10.76 20.53 -7.69
C ASP A 209 11.75 19.39 -7.36
N MET A 210 11.27 18.35 -6.69
CA MET A 210 12.04 17.18 -6.27
C MET A 210 11.97 16.01 -7.26
N ALA A 211 11.10 16.05 -8.27
CA ALA A 211 10.79 14.89 -9.14
C ALA A 211 12.05 14.12 -9.62
N SER A 212 13.03 14.81 -10.21
CA SER A 212 14.27 14.19 -10.71
C SER A 212 15.20 13.62 -9.62
N LYS A 213 14.97 14.02 -8.36
CA LYS A 213 15.79 13.65 -7.19
C LYS A 213 15.18 12.51 -6.38
N ILE A 214 13.99 12.08 -6.72
CA ILE A 214 13.30 11.01 -6.02
C ILE A 214 13.70 9.66 -6.61
N GLY A 215 14.03 8.71 -5.74
CA GLY A 215 14.20 7.31 -6.07
C GLY A 215 13.30 6.45 -5.18
N PHE A 216 13.27 5.14 -5.45
CA PHE A 216 12.42 4.19 -4.73
C PHE A 216 13.19 2.89 -4.45
N PHE A 217 12.89 2.24 -3.33
CA PHE A 217 13.33 0.88 -3.01
C PHE A 217 12.31 0.16 -2.10
N TRP A 218 12.30 -1.18 -2.17
CA TRP A 218 11.29 -2.02 -1.47
C TRP A 218 11.46 -2.14 0.05
N GLY A 219 12.46 -1.47 0.62
CA GLY A 219 12.84 -1.65 2.01
C GLY A 219 13.73 -2.88 2.24
N PRO A 220 14.29 -3.01 3.47
CA PRO A 220 15.36 -3.96 3.77
C PRO A 220 14.87 -5.40 3.84
N THR A 221 15.74 -6.33 3.43
CA THR A 221 15.62 -7.76 3.71
C THR A 221 16.26 -8.10 5.06
N PHE A 222 15.83 -9.19 5.68
CA PHE A 222 16.22 -9.59 7.05
C PHE A 222 16.93 -10.95 7.04
N SER A 223 18.19 -10.97 7.47
CA SER A 223 19.02 -12.18 7.50
C SER A 223 18.61 -13.17 8.60
N ASP A 224 17.88 -12.71 9.60
CA ASP A 224 17.35 -13.50 10.73
C ASP A 224 15.94 -14.07 10.45
N SER A 225 15.36 -13.81 9.30
CA SER A 225 14.09 -14.42 8.86
C SER A 225 14.32 -15.56 7.87
N GLN A 226 13.55 -16.65 8.04
CA GLN A 226 13.59 -17.84 7.16
C GLN A 226 12.63 -17.75 5.96
N TYR A 227 11.79 -16.70 5.89
CA TYR A 227 10.77 -16.54 4.87
C TYR A 227 11.31 -15.84 3.63
N GLU A 228 10.50 -15.81 2.57
CA GLU A 228 10.86 -15.13 1.32
C GLU A 228 11.13 -13.64 1.56
N GLN A 229 12.31 -13.19 1.17
CA GLN A 229 12.76 -11.82 1.39
C GLN A 229 12.59 -10.92 0.16
N GLN A 230 12.70 -11.50 -1.06
CA GLN A 230 12.54 -10.75 -2.31
C GLN A 230 11.05 -10.62 -2.68
N ILE A 231 10.28 -10.00 -1.81
CA ILE A 231 8.87 -9.69 -2.00
C ILE A 231 8.66 -8.18 -2.03
N GLY A 232 7.72 -7.74 -2.85
CA GLY A 232 7.22 -6.36 -2.89
C GLY A 232 5.70 -6.35 -2.96
N ILE A 233 5.06 -5.41 -2.30
CA ILE A 233 3.62 -5.23 -2.44
C ILE A 233 3.36 -4.66 -3.83
N LYS A 234 2.84 -5.51 -4.71
CA LYS A 234 2.45 -5.22 -6.10
C LYS A 234 1.07 -5.83 -6.31
N ALA A 235 0.01 -5.12 -5.89
CA ALA A 235 -1.33 -5.66 -5.84
C ALA A 235 -2.38 -4.63 -6.29
N SER A 236 -3.65 -5.00 -6.27
CA SER A 236 -4.72 -4.01 -6.37
C SER A 236 -4.88 -3.30 -5.03
N GLY A 237 -4.93 -1.98 -5.07
CA GLY A 237 -5.34 -1.16 -3.94
C GLY A 237 -6.84 -1.22 -3.70
N GLY A 238 -7.51 -0.08 -3.73
CA GLY A 238 -8.96 -0.02 -3.71
C GLY A 238 -9.60 -0.49 -5.01
N VAL A 239 -10.91 -0.58 -5.01
CA VAL A 239 -11.68 -1.03 -6.16
C VAL A 239 -12.82 -0.08 -6.49
N TYR A 240 -13.11 0.06 -7.77
CA TYR A 240 -14.37 0.64 -8.25
C TYR A 240 -15.43 -0.47 -8.25
N VAL A 241 -16.56 -0.18 -7.64
CA VAL A 241 -17.69 -1.10 -7.51
C VAL A 241 -18.96 -0.51 -8.11
N VAL A 242 -19.91 -1.36 -8.48
CA VAL A 242 -21.23 -0.97 -8.99
C VAL A 242 -22.28 -1.34 -7.95
N SER A 243 -23.15 -0.39 -7.59
CA SER A 243 -24.25 -0.70 -6.66
C SER A 243 -25.24 -1.72 -7.27
N SER A 244 -25.80 -2.59 -6.43
CA SER A 244 -26.80 -3.56 -6.87
C SER A 244 -27.97 -2.89 -7.59
N LYS A 245 -28.37 -1.69 -7.16
CA LYS A 245 -29.43 -0.89 -7.77
C LYS A 245 -29.08 -0.40 -9.18
N ALA A 246 -27.85 0.03 -9.41
CA ALA A 246 -27.41 0.52 -10.72
C ALA A 246 -27.45 -0.62 -11.77
N ALA A 247 -27.09 -1.82 -11.37
CA ALA A 247 -27.11 -2.97 -12.28
C ALA A 247 -28.52 -3.55 -12.55
N GLU A 248 -29.56 -3.13 -11.82
CA GLU A 248 -30.95 -3.43 -12.17
C GLU A 248 -31.42 -2.68 -13.44
N ASP A 249 -30.71 -1.60 -13.85
CA ASP A 249 -30.94 -0.91 -15.14
C ASP A 249 -29.91 -1.39 -16.17
N PRO A 250 -30.32 -2.22 -17.15
CA PRO A 250 -29.41 -2.75 -18.16
C PRO A 250 -28.73 -1.67 -19.02
N ALA A 251 -29.40 -0.52 -19.25
CA ALA A 251 -28.85 0.56 -20.06
C ALA A 251 -27.75 1.32 -19.26
N LEU A 252 -27.92 1.46 -17.96
CA LEU A 252 -26.91 2.06 -17.08
C LEU A 252 -25.72 1.14 -16.92
N LEU A 253 -25.93 -0.16 -16.70
CA LEU A 253 -24.85 -1.13 -16.62
C LEU A 253 -24.03 -1.19 -17.91
N ASP A 254 -24.71 -1.19 -19.08
CA ASP A 254 -24.05 -1.11 -20.39
C ASP A 254 -23.16 0.14 -20.52
N ALA A 255 -23.65 1.30 -20.10
CA ALA A 255 -22.88 2.54 -20.12
C ALA A 255 -21.67 2.50 -19.19
N ILE A 256 -21.80 1.89 -18.00
CA ILE A 256 -20.69 1.69 -17.06
C ILE A 256 -19.64 0.77 -17.69
N MET A 257 -20.05 -0.34 -18.30
CA MET A 257 -19.11 -1.26 -18.95
C MET A 257 -18.40 -0.62 -20.15
N GLN A 258 -19.08 0.16 -20.97
CA GLN A 258 -18.45 0.93 -22.06
C GLN A 258 -17.43 1.94 -21.53
N PHE A 259 -17.73 2.64 -20.42
CA PHE A 259 -16.78 3.54 -19.78
C PHE A 259 -15.56 2.77 -19.24
N TRP A 260 -15.75 1.62 -18.59
CA TRP A 260 -14.65 0.82 -18.10
C TRP A 260 -13.83 0.17 -19.23
N GLN A 261 -14.46 -0.26 -20.33
CA GLN A 261 -13.76 -0.72 -21.52
C GLN A 261 -12.84 0.36 -22.12
N PHE A 262 -13.27 1.63 -22.09
CA PHE A 262 -12.42 2.76 -22.42
C PHE A 262 -11.33 2.99 -21.37
N TYR A 263 -11.69 3.05 -20.08
CA TYR A 263 -10.78 3.38 -18.98
C TYR A 263 -9.63 2.38 -18.85
N TYR A 264 -9.92 1.09 -18.94
CA TYR A 264 -8.92 0.01 -18.89
C TYR A 264 -8.36 -0.37 -20.27
N GLY A 265 -8.87 0.19 -21.34
CA GLY A 265 -8.40 0.01 -22.71
C GLY A 265 -7.15 0.84 -23.02
N GLU A 266 -6.64 0.69 -24.24
CA GLU A 266 -5.35 1.30 -24.67
C GLU A 266 -5.32 2.82 -24.47
N GLU A 267 -6.38 3.54 -24.87
CA GLU A 267 -6.41 5.01 -24.77
C GLU A 267 -6.54 5.50 -23.32
N GLY A 268 -7.41 4.89 -22.51
CA GLY A 268 -7.52 5.21 -21.08
C GLY A 268 -6.22 4.93 -20.34
N THR A 269 -5.61 3.78 -20.61
CA THR A 269 -4.30 3.40 -20.06
C THR A 269 -3.21 4.41 -20.42
N ARG A 270 -3.18 4.87 -21.68
CA ARG A 270 -2.27 5.91 -22.15
C ARG A 270 -2.46 7.23 -21.39
N ILE A 271 -3.71 7.69 -21.27
CA ILE A 271 -4.04 8.92 -20.53
C ILE A 271 -3.58 8.81 -19.07
N ILE A 272 -3.85 7.68 -18.42
CA ILE A 272 -3.42 7.46 -17.03
C ILE A 272 -1.89 7.54 -16.91
N ALA A 273 -1.15 6.86 -17.79
CA ALA A 273 0.29 6.82 -17.72
C ALA A 273 0.94 8.16 -18.12
N GLU A 274 0.55 8.73 -19.28
CA GLU A 274 1.25 9.87 -19.88
C GLU A 274 0.71 11.22 -19.41
N ASP A 275 -0.61 11.35 -19.22
CA ASP A 275 -1.22 12.64 -18.91
C ASP A 275 -1.42 12.86 -17.39
N THR A 276 -1.54 11.78 -16.59
CA THR A 276 -1.74 11.88 -15.13
C THR A 276 -0.54 11.39 -14.32
N ALA A 277 0.49 10.86 -14.96
CA ALA A 277 1.67 10.29 -14.31
C ALA A 277 1.32 9.27 -13.21
N ALA A 278 0.39 8.36 -13.50
CA ALA A 278 -0.03 7.31 -12.57
C ALA A 278 0.25 5.92 -13.15
N LEU A 279 0.36 4.91 -12.27
CA LEU A 279 0.48 3.52 -12.70
C LEU A 279 -0.88 3.01 -13.17
N PRO A 280 -1.03 2.62 -14.45
CA PRO A 280 -2.28 2.06 -14.94
C PRO A 280 -2.48 0.63 -14.44
N CYS A 281 -3.73 0.24 -14.22
CA CYS A 281 -4.08 -1.15 -13.89
C CYS A 281 -4.02 -2.10 -15.09
N SER A 282 -3.90 -1.55 -16.28
CA SER A 282 -3.84 -2.29 -17.55
C SER A 282 -2.43 -2.28 -18.14
N THR A 283 -2.15 -3.25 -19.00
CA THR A 283 -0.87 -3.35 -19.69
C THR A 283 -0.61 -2.11 -20.55
N TYR A 284 0.42 -1.35 -20.20
CA TYR A 284 0.86 -0.19 -20.94
C TYR A 284 2.05 -0.57 -21.85
N ASN A 285 1.88 -0.38 -23.15
CA ASN A 285 2.91 -0.72 -24.17
C ASN A 285 3.65 0.52 -24.72
N GLY A 286 3.37 1.71 -24.19
CA GLY A 286 4.05 2.94 -24.56
C GLY A 286 5.43 3.07 -23.90
N GLN A 287 6.10 4.18 -24.19
CA GLN A 287 7.36 4.55 -23.55
C GLN A 287 7.13 5.80 -22.69
N ILE A 288 7.48 5.70 -21.41
CA ILE A 288 7.51 6.86 -20.54
C ILE A 288 8.78 7.65 -20.80
N ASP A 289 8.64 8.94 -21.07
CA ASP A 289 9.79 9.85 -21.15
C ASP A 289 10.29 10.17 -19.74
N GLU A 290 11.39 9.53 -19.34
CA GLU A 290 12.02 9.71 -18.03
C GLU A 290 12.35 11.19 -17.74
N SER A 291 12.60 12.00 -18.76
CA SER A 291 12.88 13.43 -18.57
C SER A 291 11.65 14.24 -18.20
N GLN A 292 10.47 13.76 -18.52
CA GLN A 292 9.17 14.35 -18.20
C GLN A 292 8.55 13.73 -16.94
N HIS A 293 8.74 12.41 -16.77
CA HIS A 293 8.12 11.61 -15.72
C HIS A 293 9.15 10.73 -14.99
N PRO A 294 10.14 11.34 -14.28
CA PRO A 294 11.23 10.59 -13.64
C PRO A 294 10.76 9.66 -12.50
N VAL A 295 9.73 10.06 -11.74
CA VAL A 295 9.20 9.25 -10.64
C VAL A 295 8.41 8.06 -11.18
N LEU A 296 7.52 8.31 -12.15
CA LEU A 296 6.76 7.23 -12.80
C LEU A 296 7.69 6.22 -13.48
N SER A 297 8.74 6.67 -14.17
CA SER A 297 9.77 5.80 -14.77
C SER A 297 10.46 4.93 -13.72
N THR A 298 10.81 5.52 -12.57
CA THR A 298 11.37 4.78 -11.43
C THR A 298 10.39 3.71 -10.92
N MET A 299 9.11 4.05 -10.76
CA MET A 299 8.10 3.13 -10.27
C MET A 299 7.76 2.01 -11.26
N ILE A 300 7.73 2.30 -12.57
CA ILE A 300 7.56 1.27 -13.61
C ILE A 300 8.76 0.31 -13.60
N THR A 301 9.97 0.81 -13.41
CA THR A 301 11.16 -0.04 -13.28
C THR A 301 11.05 -0.98 -12.09
N ALA A 302 10.62 -0.48 -10.93
CA ALA A 302 10.39 -1.29 -9.73
C ALA A 302 9.19 -2.26 -9.89
N LEU A 303 8.13 -1.86 -10.61
CA LEU A 303 7.00 -2.75 -10.90
C LEU A 303 7.44 -3.98 -11.71
N ASN A 304 8.38 -3.80 -12.63
CA ASN A 304 8.86 -4.83 -13.56
C ASN A 304 10.12 -5.57 -13.07
N ASP A 305 10.58 -5.31 -11.85
CA ASP A 305 11.71 -6.04 -11.27
C ASP A 305 11.34 -7.49 -10.88
N ASP A 306 12.37 -8.29 -10.53
CA ASP A 306 12.21 -9.71 -10.20
C ASP A 306 11.65 -9.97 -8.77
N TRP A 307 11.27 -8.93 -8.03
CA TRP A 307 10.68 -9.10 -6.69
C TRP A 307 9.28 -9.70 -6.82
N LYS A 308 9.06 -10.77 -6.07
CA LYS A 308 7.79 -11.50 -6.06
C LYS A 308 6.66 -10.62 -5.55
N ALA A 309 5.60 -10.49 -6.33
CA ALA A 309 4.42 -9.75 -5.95
C ALA A 309 3.66 -10.42 -4.78
N VAL A 310 3.32 -9.64 -3.78
CA VAL A 310 2.40 -10.02 -2.69
C VAL A 310 1.34 -8.93 -2.50
N THR A 311 0.21 -9.30 -1.89
CA THR A 311 -0.79 -8.32 -1.45
C THR A 311 -0.36 -7.66 -0.13
N GLU A 312 -1.13 -6.69 0.31
CA GLU A 312 -0.93 -6.06 1.63
C GLU A 312 -1.44 -6.98 2.74
N PRO A 313 -0.69 -7.14 3.83
CA PRO A 313 -1.19 -7.76 5.07
C PRO A 313 -2.52 -7.19 5.54
N PHE A 314 -2.70 -5.86 5.48
CA PHE A 314 -3.93 -5.15 5.81
C PHE A 314 -5.18 -5.79 5.17
N ASN A 315 -5.14 -6.06 3.86
CA ASN A 315 -6.28 -6.61 3.11
C ASN A 315 -6.65 -8.07 3.47
N SER A 316 -5.82 -8.73 4.28
CA SER A 316 -6.02 -10.11 4.73
C SER A 316 -6.60 -10.21 6.14
N LEU A 317 -6.69 -9.09 6.86
CA LEU A 317 -7.17 -8.96 8.23
C LEU A 317 -8.57 -8.31 8.26
N SER A 318 -9.26 -8.41 9.40
CA SER A 318 -10.38 -7.52 9.68
C SER A 318 -9.89 -6.08 9.87
N SER A 319 -10.74 -5.09 9.62
CA SER A 319 -10.37 -3.68 9.81
C SER A 319 -9.86 -3.40 11.23
N ASN A 320 -10.49 -4.00 12.26
CA ASN A 320 -10.10 -3.79 13.64
C ASN A 320 -8.68 -4.32 13.95
N VAL A 321 -8.35 -5.51 13.46
CA VAL A 321 -7.01 -6.10 13.67
C VAL A 321 -5.96 -5.37 12.82
N ALA A 322 -6.29 -5.00 11.59
CA ALA A 322 -5.40 -4.28 10.70
C ALA A 322 -5.00 -2.90 11.27
N TYR A 323 -5.97 -2.09 11.69
CA TYR A 323 -5.67 -0.83 12.36
C TYR A 323 -4.99 -1.02 13.71
N GLY A 324 -5.31 -2.09 14.44
CA GLY A 324 -4.60 -2.45 15.67
C GLY A 324 -3.12 -2.77 15.42
N TYR A 325 -2.80 -3.43 14.32
CA TYR A 325 -1.41 -3.65 13.90
C TYR A 325 -0.70 -2.32 13.60
N PHE A 326 -1.38 -1.38 12.93
CA PHE A 326 -0.84 -0.04 12.69
C PHE A 326 -0.56 0.70 14.00
N ASP A 327 -1.53 0.73 14.92
CA ASP A 327 -1.38 1.34 16.25
C ASP A 327 -0.23 0.70 17.05
N ALA A 328 -0.09 -0.63 16.98
CA ALA A 328 0.99 -1.35 17.62
C ALA A 328 2.37 -0.94 17.08
N THR A 329 2.50 -0.85 15.75
CA THR A 329 3.75 -0.45 15.10
C THR A 329 4.12 1.00 15.45
N PHE A 330 3.15 1.93 15.41
CA PHE A 330 3.37 3.31 15.86
C PHE A 330 3.69 3.38 17.35
N GLY A 331 3.09 2.51 18.17
CA GLY A 331 3.38 2.38 19.58
C GLY A 331 4.85 2.04 19.84
N VAL A 332 5.44 1.15 19.02
CA VAL A 332 6.87 0.83 19.09
C VAL A 332 7.73 1.97 18.56
N MET A 333 7.36 2.60 17.43
CA MET A 333 8.07 3.76 16.87
C MET A 333 8.14 4.95 17.85
N THR A 334 7.13 5.11 18.68
CA THR A 334 7.04 6.19 19.68
C THR A 334 7.56 5.79 21.05
N GLY A 335 7.84 4.49 21.28
CA GLY A 335 8.26 3.96 22.58
C GLY A 335 7.13 3.80 23.59
N VAL A 336 5.88 3.84 23.15
CA VAL A 336 4.69 3.57 24.00
C VAL A 336 4.58 2.08 24.31
N TYR A 337 4.93 1.22 23.34
CA TYR A 337 4.93 -0.23 23.49
C TYR A 337 6.34 -0.79 23.35
N THR A 338 6.64 -1.86 24.12
CA THR A 338 7.73 -2.77 23.79
C THR A 338 7.29 -3.70 22.64
N PRO A 339 8.22 -4.40 21.96
CA PRO A 339 7.89 -5.40 20.94
C PRO A 339 6.84 -6.42 21.38
N GLU A 340 6.98 -6.99 22.59
CA GLU A 340 6.04 -7.95 23.16
C GLU A 340 4.67 -7.31 23.45
N GLN A 341 4.64 -6.09 23.97
CA GLN A 341 3.39 -5.37 24.23
C GLN A 341 2.64 -5.05 22.94
N ALA A 342 3.35 -4.73 21.87
CA ALA A 342 2.77 -4.50 20.54
C ALA A 342 2.14 -5.79 19.99
N ALA A 343 2.87 -6.91 20.07
CA ALA A 343 2.37 -8.22 19.66
C ALA A 343 1.15 -8.66 20.49
N ASP A 344 1.19 -8.50 21.81
CA ASP A 344 0.09 -8.79 22.72
C ASP A 344 -1.14 -7.92 22.43
N TYR A 345 -0.94 -6.64 22.08
CA TYR A 345 -2.03 -5.74 21.74
C TYR A 345 -2.81 -6.23 20.51
N VAL A 346 -2.10 -6.60 19.43
CA VAL A 346 -2.74 -7.13 18.21
C VAL A 346 -3.39 -8.48 18.48
N GLU A 347 -2.74 -9.37 19.26
CA GLU A 347 -3.31 -10.66 19.65
C GLU A 347 -4.63 -10.51 20.40
N ASN A 348 -4.72 -9.54 21.31
CA ASN A 348 -5.97 -9.30 22.04
C ASN A 348 -7.12 -8.90 21.12
N LEU A 349 -6.85 -8.09 20.09
CA LEU A 349 -7.86 -7.72 19.09
C LEU A 349 -8.28 -8.93 18.24
N GLN A 350 -7.30 -9.69 17.74
CA GLN A 350 -7.55 -10.90 16.94
C GLN A 350 -8.33 -11.96 17.72
N SER A 351 -7.97 -12.18 19.00
CA SER A 351 -8.66 -13.15 19.87
C SER A 351 -10.10 -12.77 20.19
N ALA A 352 -10.41 -11.49 20.20
CA ALA A 352 -11.77 -11.00 20.45
C ALA A 352 -12.72 -11.27 19.25
N GLU A 353 -12.19 -11.59 18.09
CA GLU A 353 -12.96 -11.88 16.87
C GLU A 353 -13.14 -13.38 16.60
N ARG A 354 -12.46 -14.25 17.35
CA ARG A 354 -12.58 -15.71 17.31
C ARG A 354 -13.71 -16.17 18.24
#